data_99e00a4e097b45b1a8ee79176128ac60
#
_entry.id   99e00a4e097b45b1a8ee79176128ac60
#
_cell.length_a   1.000
_cell.length_b   1.000
_cell.length_c   1.000
_cell.angle_alpha   90.00
_cell.angle_beta   90.00
_cell.angle_gamma   90.00
#
_symmetry.space_group_name_H-M   'P 1'
#
loop_
_entity.id
_entity.type
_entity.pdbx_description
1 polymer ?
#
loop_
_entity_poly.entity_id
_entity_poly.type
_entity_poly.pdbx_seq_one_letter_code
_entity_poly.pdbx_strand_id
1 'polypeptide(L)'
;MALPGFVKSIIEHKAFDGVGIMNIISALVVFVLGYLMFGFLAGIAGATVSKVEEMAEGLKIFTFAMIIGAYVVIAYMSSATAGADWGAFTNFVYLFPLCAPFIVPSSLLLGKMSIGLGLLSGAILIVMIALLMIFVATVYEYLIYYNGSPMKLKELIKIFRKKGGAK
;
A
#
# COMPACT_ATOMS: atom_id res chain seq x y z
N MET A 1 -1.95 5.03 -40.53
CA MET A 1 -2.85 4.74 -39.39
C MET A 1 -2.61 5.83 -38.35
N ALA A 2 -3.54 6.80 -38.21
CA ALA A 2 -3.35 7.92 -37.30
C ALA A 2 -3.51 7.40 -35.86
N LEU A 3 -2.50 7.62 -35.03
CA LEU A 3 -2.59 7.34 -33.59
C LEU A 3 -3.74 8.17 -33.00
N PRO A 4 -4.56 7.60 -32.08
CA PRO A 4 -5.60 8.36 -31.40
C PRO A 4 -5.00 9.62 -30.78
N GLY A 5 -5.69 10.76 -30.85
CA GLY A 5 -5.18 12.06 -30.39
C GLY A 5 -4.63 12.05 -28.96
N PHE A 6 -5.18 11.18 -28.10
CA PHE A 6 -4.70 10.93 -26.75
C PHE A 6 -3.27 10.35 -26.71
N VAL A 7 -2.96 9.36 -27.56
CA VAL A 7 -1.61 8.76 -27.65
C VAL A 7 -0.60 9.77 -28.20
N LYS A 8 -1.03 10.58 -29.18
CA LYS A 8 -0.21 11.64 -29.75
C LYS A 8 0.12 12.73 -28.70
N SER A 9 -0.84 13.14 -27.88
CA SER A 9 -0.62 14.11 -26.81
C SER A 9 0.30 13.59 -25.69
N ILE A 10 0.30 12.29 -25.42
CA ILE A 10 1.24 11.68 -24.46
C ILE A 10 2.67 11.66 -25.02
N ILE A 11 2.82 11.39 -26.32
CA ILE A 11 4.13 11.31 -26.97
C ILE A 11 4.68 12.73 -27.23
N GLU A 12 3.84 13.69 -27.63
CA GLU A 12 4.22 15.08 -27.91
C GLU A 12 4.41 15.93 -26.63
N HIS A 13 3.66 15.63 -25.56
CA HIS A 13 3.99 16.16 -24.23
C HIS A 13 5.19 15.36 -23.73
N LYS A 14 6.33 15.98 -23.68
CA LYS A 14 7.60 15.52 -23.09
C LYS A 14 7.46 15.07 -21.61
N ALA A 15 6.36 14.40 -21.29
CA ALA A 15 6.05 13.93 -19.94
C ALA A 15 7.10 12.97 -19.38
N PHE A 16 7.89 12.36 -20.27
CA PHE A 16 8.99 11.45 -19.92
C PHE A 16 10.38 12.00 -20.27
N ASP A 17 10.48 13.23 -20.76
CA ASP A 17 11.79 13.87 -20.97
C ASP A 17 12.47 14.09 -19.61
N GLY A 18 13.54 13.37 -19.36
CA GLY A 18 14.27 13.40 -18.09
C GLY A 18 13.97 12.26 -17.12
N VAL A 19 13.04 11.38 -17.44
CA VAL A 19 12.80 10.15 -16.64
C VAL A 19 13.88 9.13 -16.96
N GLY A 20 14.86 9.02 -16.05
CA GLY A 20 15.92 8.03 -16.15
C GLY A 20 15.35 6.60 -15.98
N ILE A 21 16.04 5.63 -16.57
CA ILE A 21 15.70 4.20 -16.42
C ILE A 21 15.58 3.79 -14.94
N MET A 22 16.35 4.46 -14.06
CA MET A 22 16.32 4.21 -12.62
C MET A 22 14.99 4.63 -11.98
N ASN A 23 14.33 5.69 -12.47
CA ASN A 23 13.00 6.10 -12.02
C ASN A 23 11.96 5.04 -12.38
N ILE A 24 12.07 4.47 -13.58
CA ILE A 24 11.15 3.43 -14.06
C ILE A 24 11.32 2.15 -13.22
N ILE A 25 12.56 1.72 -12.98
CA ILE A 25 12.84 0.55 -12.15
C ILE A 25 12.33 0.77 -10.72
N SER A 26 12.64 1.92 -10.12
CA SER A 26 12.19 2.25 -8.77
C SER A 26 10.67 2.32 -8.66
N ALA A 27 9.99 2.90 -9.65
CA ALA A 27 8.54 2.94 -9.72
C ALA A 27 7.93 1.54 -9.78
N LEU A 28 8.50 0.66 -10.61
CA LEU A 28 8.06 -0.73 -10.74
C LEU A 28 8.25 -1.50 -9.43
N VAL A 29 9.41 -1.34 -8.79
CA VAL A 29 9.70 -1.97 -7.49
C VAL A 29 8.70 -1.54 -6.42
N VAL A 30 8.47 -0.23 -6.27
CA VAL A 30 7.50 0.28 -5.29
C VAL A 30 6.08 -0.20 -5.59
N PHE A 31 5.70 -0.26 -6.87
CA PHE A 31 4.41 -0.79 -7.29
C PHE A 31 4.22 -2.26 -6.89
N VAL A 32 5.23 -3.11 -7.17
CA VAL A 32 5.20 -4.54 -6.80
C VAL A 32 5.18 -4.71 -5.28
N LEU A 33 5.99 -3.94 -4.54
CA LEU A 33 5.97 -3.97 -3.07
C LEU A 33 4.61 -3.56 -2.51
N GLY A 34 3.99 -2.52 -3.08
CA GLY A 34 2.65 -2.10 -2.71
C GLY A 34 1.59 -3.18 -2.95
N TYR A 35 1.66 -3.84 -4.11
CA TYR A 35 0.80 -4.98 -4.43
C TYR A 35 0.96 -6.11 -3.42
N LEU A 36 2.20 -6.48 -3.07
CA LEU A 36 2.48 -7.50 -2.05
C LEU A 36 1.93 -7.09 -0.67
N MET A 37 2.13 -5.85 -0.26
CA MET A 37 1.61 -5.34 1.02
C MET A 37 0.09 -5.49 1.11
N PHE A 38 -0.64 -5.04 0.09
CA PHE A 38 -2.10 -5.20 0.04
C PHE A 38 -2.52 -6.67 -0.09
N GLY A 39 -1.71 -7.51 -0.77
CA GLY A 39 -1.91 -8.95 -0.84
C GLY A 39 -1.84 -9.61 0.54
N PHE A 40 -0.86 -9.25 1.37
CA PHE A 40 -0.77 -9.73 2.76
C PHE A 40 -1.94 -9.24 3.62
N LEU A 41 -2.38 -7.99 3.46
CA LEU A 41 -3.58 -7.48 4.14
C LEU A 41 -4.85 -8.26 3.73
N ALA A 42 -5.00 -8.56 2.46
CA ALA A 42 -6.08 -9.40 1.97
C ALA A 42 -5.99 -10.84 2.49
N GLY A 43 -4.76 -11.38 2.61
CA GLY A 43 -4.48 -12.69 3.20
C GLY A 43 -4.94 -12.77 4.66
N ILE A 44 -4.69 -11.73 5.46
CA ILE A 44 -5.20 -11.63 6.85
C ILE A 44 -6.73 -11.68 6.84
N ALA A 45 -7.35 -10.87 5.97
CA ALA A 45 -8.81 -10.84 5.84
C ALA A 45 -9.37 -12.24 5.49
N GLY A 46 -8.75 -12.93 4.52
CA GLY A 46 -9.15 -14.29 4.13
C GLY A 46 -8.97 -15.32 5.25
N ALA A 47 -7.88 -15.24 6.03
CA ALA A 47 -7.59 -16.14 7.13
C ALA A 47 -8.57 -16.04 8.30
N THR A 48 -9.21 -14.90 8.49
CA THR A 48 -10.17 -14.67 9.60
C THR A 48 -11.58 -15.15 9.29
N VAL A 49 -11.84 -15.62 8.06
CA VAL A 49 -13.18 -16.00 7.58
C VAL A 49 -13.28 -17.50 7.41
N SER A 50 -14.26 -18.12 8.08
CA SER A 50 -14.54 -19.56 7.97
C SER A 50 -15.75 -19.86 7.06
N LYS A 51 -16.63 -18.90 6.85
CA LYS A 51 -17.85 -19.03 6.05
C LYS A 51 -17.99 -17.88 5.06
N VAL A 52 -18.61 -18.15 3.91
CA VAL A 52 -18.87 -17.14 2.87
C VAL A 52 -19.68 -15.95 3.41
N GLU A 53 -20.60 -16.19 4.33
CA GLU A 53 -21.41 -15.16 4.97
C GLU A 53 -20.60 -14.16 5.82
N GLU A 54 -19.44 -14.58 6.33
CA GLU A 54 -18.54 -13.78 7.14
C GLU A 54 -17.50 -13.01 6.30
N MET A 55 -17.41 -13.29 4.99
CA MET A 55 -16.41 -12.68 4.08
C MET A 55 -16.44 -11.16 4.10
N ALA A 56 -17.64 -10.58 4.13
CA ALA A 56 -17.78 -9.11 4.18
C ALA A 56 -17.18 -8.50 5.46
N GLU A 57 -17.20 -9.23 6.57
CA GLU A 57 -16.58 -8.77 7.83
C GLU A 57 -15.05 -8.89 7.80
N GLY A 58 -14.53 -9.99 7.28
CA GLY A 58 -13.08 -10.20 7.14
C GLY A 58 -12.43 -9.16 6.23
N LEU A 59 -13.08 -8.82 5.12
CA LEU A 59 -12.58 -7.85 4.15
C LEU A 59 -12.60 -6.40 4.63
N LYS A 60 -13.29 -6.07 5.72
CA LYS A 60 -13.39 -4.68 6.22
C LYS A 60 -12.02 -4.03 6.43
N ILE A 61 -11.08 -4.73 7.06
CA ILE A 61 -9.73 -4.18 7.34
C ILE A 61 -9.01 -3.82 6.05
N PHE A 62 -8.99 -4.76 5.10
CA PHE A 62 -8.38 -4.56 3.79
C PHE A 62 -9.03 -3.38 3.05
N THR A 63 -10.36 -3.34 3.01
CA THR A 63 -11.13 -2.30 2.33
C THR A 63 -10.87 -0.92 2.96
N PHE A 64 -10.90 -0.81 4.30
CA PHE A 64 -10.62 0.44 4.99
C PHE A 64 -9.18 0.91 4.74
N ALA A 65 -8.18 0.01 4.79
CA ALA A 65 -6.79 0.36 4.49
C ALA A 65 -6.64 0.92 3.07
N MET A 66 -7.25 0.27 2.08
CA MET A 66 -7.24 0.76 0.68
C MET A 66 -7.95 2.11 0.55
N ILE A 67 -9.13 2.25 1.14
CA ILE A 67 -9.92 3.48 1.06
C ILE A 67 -9.14 4.64 1.68
N ILE A 68 -8.60 4.48 2.87
CA ILE A 68 -7.82 5.53 3.55
C ILE A 68 -6.63 5.95 2.68
N GLY A 69 -5.85 4.99 2.18
CA GLY A 69 -4.69 5.28 1.33
C GLY A 69 -5.09 6.03 0.06
N ALA A 70 -6.11 5.54 -0.65
CA ALA A 70 -6.58 6.15 -1.90
C ALA A 70 -7.17 7.55 -1.68
N TYR A 71 -8.01 7.74 -0.66
CA TYR A 71 -8.63 9.05 -0.41
C TYR A 71 -7.62 10.11 0.01
N VAL A 72 -6.62 9.76 0.84
CA VAL A 72 -5.54 10.70 1.19
C VAL A 72 -4.77 11.12 -0.06
N VAL A 73 -4.46 10.19 -0.96
CA VAL A 73 -3.77 10.50 -2.22
C VAL A 73 -4.64 11.35 -3.14
N ILE A 74 -5.93 11.06 -3.27
CA ILE A 74 -6.86 11.87 -4.07
C ILE A 74 -6.96 13.30 -3.51
N ALA A 75 -7.12 13.44 -2.20
CA ALA A 75 -7.17 14.74 -1.55
C ALA A 75 -5.87 15.54 -1.75
N TYR A 76 -4.71 14.88 -1.60
CA TYR A 76 -3.41 15.49 -1.88
C TYR A 76 -3.29 15.94 -3.34
N MET A 77 -3.62 15.08 -4.30
CA MET A 77 -3.51 15.42 -5.73
C MET A 77 -4.48 16.53 -6.12
N SER A 78 -5.70 16.51 -5.61
CA SER A 78 -6.70 17.55 -5.89
C SER A 78 -6.28 18.91 -5.34
N SER A 79 -5.72 18.96 -4.13
CA SER A 79 -5.24 20.20 -3.54
C SER A 79 -3.95 20.71 -4.22
N ALA A 80 -3.06 19.82 -4.62
CA ALA A 80 -1.85 20.17 -5.37
C ALA A 80 -2.20 20.76 -6.74
N THR A 81 -3.24 20.26 -7.43
CA THR A 81 -3.72 20.85 -8.69
C THR A 81 -4.39 22.23 -8.47
N ALA A 82 -4.95 22.48 -7.30
CA ALA A 82 -5.51 23.77 -6.91
C ALA A 82 -4.43 24.79 -6.43
N GLY A 83 -3.16 24.41 -6.49
CA GLY A 83 -2.04 25.29 -6.09
C GLY A 83 -1.74 25.30 -4.59
N ALA A 84 -2.33 24.40 -3.82
CA ALA A 84 -2.02 24.26 -2.40
C ALA A 84 -0.66 23.56 -2.21
N ASP A 85 0.19 24.15 -1.40
CA ASP A 85 1.46 23.54 -0.96
C ASP A 85 1.26 22.86 0.40
N TRP A 86 1.48 21.56 0.43
CA TRP A 86 1.38 20.78 1.66
C TRP A 86 2.71 20.71 2.45
N GLY A 87 3.76 21.34 1.92
CA GLY A 87 5.07 21.42 2.58
C GLY A 87 5.58 20.06 3.06
N ALA A 88 5.90 19.97 4.37
CA ALA A 88 6.40 18.74 4.98
C ALA A 88 5.38 17.56 4.92
N PHE A 89 4.09 17.83 4.82
CA PHE A 89 3.06 16.79 4.72
C PHE A 89 3.12 16.01 3.39
N THR A 90 3.68 16.63 2.34
CA THR A 90 3.97 15.93 1.07
C THR A 90 4.86 14.72 1.29
N ASN A 91 5.94 14.86 2.05
CA ASN A 91 6.85 13.76 2.37
C ASN A 91 6.15 12.67 3.19
N PHE A 92 5.27 13.06 4.11
CA PHE A 92 4.46 12.10 4.86
C PHE A 92 3.60 11.25 3.94
N VAL A 93 2.89 11.85 2.96
CA VAL A 93 2.06 11.11 2.00
C VAL A 93 2.89 10.13 1.17
N TYR A 94 4.10 10.51 0.77
CA TYR A 94 5.01 9.63 0.02
C TYR A 94 5.59 8.49 0.85
N LEU A 95 5.79 8.68 2.14
CA LEU A 95 6.39 7.67 3.04
C LEU A 95 5.34 6.82 3.75
N PHE A 96 4.07 7.26 3.77
CA PHE A 96 3.02 6.52 4.46
C PHE A 96 2.66 5.24 3.70
N PRO A 97 2.80 4.04 4.30
CA PRO A 97 2.72 2.77 3.57
C PRO A 97 1.40 2.54 2.83
N LEU A 98 0.28 3.07 3.33
CA LEU A 98 -1.02 2.94 2.66
C LEU A 98 -1.17 3.87 1.46
N CYS A 99 -0.45 5.00 1.42
CA CYS A 99 -0.49 5.98 0.34
C CYS A 99 0.57 5.71 -0.73
N ALA A 100 1.75 5.26 -0.29
CA ALA A 100 2.93 5.08 -1.13
C ALA A 100 2.67 4.25 -2.41
N PRO A 101 1.97 3.10 -2.39
CA PRO A 101 1.70 2.31 -3.59
C PRO A 101 0.89 3.04 -4.65
N PHE A 102 0.07 4.02 -4.25
CA PHE A 102 -0.79 4.77 -5.16
C PHE A 102 -0.10 5.98 -5.77
N ILE A 103 0.79 6.65 -5.02
CA ILE A 103 1.33 7.94 -5.45
C ILE A 103 2.80 7.87 -5.88
N VAL A 104 3.63 7.05 -5.23
CA VAL A 104 5.08 7.04 -5.46
C VAL A 104 5.44 6.61 -6.88
N PRO A 105 4.85 5.53 -7.46
CA PRO A 105 5.17 5.13 -8.83
C PRO A 105 4.90 6.24 -9.84
N SER A 106 3.75 6.90 -9.76
CA SER A 106 3.40 8.00 -10.66
C SER A 106 4.29 9.23 -10.46
N SER A 107 4.63 9.57 -9.21
CA SER A 107 5.49 10.71 -8.90
C SER A 107 6.93 10.52 -9.36
N LEU A 108 7.46 9.28 -9.32
CA LEU A 108 8.77 8.93 -9.87
C LEU A 108 8.77 9.03 -11.40
N LEU A 109 7.72 8.53 -12.06
CA LEU A 109 7.59 8.57 -13.52
C LEU A 109 7.37 9.98 -14.05
N LEU A 110 6.77 10.88 -13.27
CA LEU A 110 6.57 12.28 -13.62
C LEU A 110 7.75 13.17 -13.21
N GLY A 111 8.82 12.61 -12.63
CA GLY A 111 9.97 13.38 -12.17
C GLY A 111 9.66 14.36 -11.01
N LYS A 112 8.50 14.20 -10.35
CA LYS A 112 8.07 15.07 -9.23
C LYS A 112 8.68 14.67 -7.89
N MET A 113 9.40 13.55 -7.85
CA MET A 113 9.99 12.98 -6.64
C MET A 113 11.41 12.52 -6.89
N SER A 114 12.31 12.76 -5.92
CA SER A 114 13.67 12.26 -6.00
C SER A 114 13.73 10.73 -5.87
N ILE A 115 14.66 10.10 -6.57
CA ILE A 115 14.89 8.64 -6.48
C ILE A 115 15.18 8.22 -5.04
N GLY A 116 15.96 9.02 -4.29
CA GLY A 116 16.29 8.75 -2.89
C GLY A 116 15.04 8.63 -2.01
N LEU A 117 14.07 9.52 -2.18
CA LEU A 117 12.81 9.46 -1.44
C LEU A 117 11.97 8.25 -1.87
N GLY A 118 12.00 7.88 -3.16
CA GLY A 118 11.36 6.67 -3.68
C GLY A 118 11.94 5.39 -3.10
N LEU A 119 13.26 5.31 -2.99
CA LEU A 119 13.95 4.18 -2.36
C LEU A 119 13.64 4.09 -0.86
N LEU A 120 13.59 5.22 -0.17
CA LEU A 120 13.19 5.27 1.25
C LEU A 120 11.75 4.78 1.44
N SER A 121 10.82 5.20 0.58
CA SER A 121 9.44 4.70 0.58
C SER A 121 9.39 3.18 0.36
N GLY A 122 10.16 2.67 -0.61
CA GLY A 122 10.30 1.23 -0.85
C GLY A 122 10.84 0.47 0.36
N ALA A 123 11.85 1.02 1.04
CA ALA A 123 12.40 0.43 2.27
C ALA A 123 11.34 0.35 3.39
N ILE A 124 10.54 1.40 3.58
CA ILE A 124 9.43 1.41 4.54
C ILE A 124 8.38 0.35 4.18
N LEU A 125 8.05 0.19 2.90
CA LEU A 125 7.14 -0.86 2.44
C LEU A 125 7.69 -2.26 2.74
N ILE A 126 8.99 -2.51 2.55
CA ILE A 126 9.62 -3.80 2.88
C ILE A 126 9.49 -4.10 4.37
N VAL A 127 9.78 -3.12 5.24
CA VAL A 127 9.61 -3.28 6.69
C VAL A 127 8.16 -3.58 7.03
N MET A 128 7.22 -2.87 6.41
CA MET A 128 5.78 -3.08 6.64
C MET A 128 5.33 -4.48 6.18
N ILE A 129 5.80 -4.94 5.02
CA ILE A 129 5.54 -6.30 4.52
C ILE A 129 6.08 -7.35 5.50
N ALA A 130 7.31 -7.17 6.02
CA ALA A 130 7.89 -8.09 6.98
C ALA A 130 7.06 -8.17 8.28
N LEU A 131 6.59 -7.02 8.78
CA LEU A 131 5.69 -6.98 9.95
C LEU A 131 4.36 -7.67 9.67
N LEU A 132 3.75 -7.43 8.50
CA LEU A 132 2.52 -8.10 8.09
C LEU A 132 2.72 -9.60 7.94
N MET A 133 3.86 -10.05 7.38
CA MET A 133 4.18 -11.47 7.24
C MET A 133 4.25 -12.17 8.59
N ILE A 134 4.94 -11.57 9.57
CA ILE A 134 5.01 -12.09 10.95
C ILE A 134 3.61 -12.16 11.56
N PHE A 135 2.79 -11.12 11.33
CA PHE A 135 1.42 -11.07 11.82
C PHE A 135 0.57 -12.18 11.22
N VAL A 136 0.60 -12.34 9.88
CA VAL A 136 -0.11 -13.40 9.16
C VAL A 136 0.30 -14.78 9.66
N ALA A 137 1.60 -15.04 9.77
CA ALA A 137 2.11 -16.32 10.26
C ALA A 137 1.58 -16.65 11.66
N THR A 138 1.57 -15.65 12.55
CA THR A 138 1.02 -15.83 13.91
C THR A 138 -0.48 -16.12 13.90
N VAL A 139 -1.24 -15.42 13.06
CA VAL A 139 -2.69 -15.65 12.91
C VAL A 139 -2.97 -17.07 12.43
N TYR A 140 -2.23 -17.54 11.41
CA TYR A 140 -2.40 -18.90 10.88
C TYR A 140 -2.02 -19.98 11.92
N GLU A 141 -0.92 -19.78 12.67
CA GLU A 141 -0.52 -20.69 13.74
C GLU A 141 -1.66 -20.90 14.76
N TYR A 142 -2.31 -19.81 15.17
CA TYR A 142 -3.43 -19.88 16.12
C TYR A 142 -4.69 -20.52 15.53
N LEU A 143 -5.01 -20.25 14.26
CA LEU A 143 -6.18 -20.83 13.60
C LEU A 143 -6.08 -22.36 13.50
N ILE A 144 -4.88 -22.90 13.27
CA ILE A 144 -4.64 -24.35 13.23
C ILE A 144 -4.88 -24.97 14.61
N TYR A 145 -4.46 -24.31 15.71
CA TYR A 145 -4.66 -24.83 17.06
C TYR A 145 -6.12 -24.77 17.55
N TYR A 146 -6.92 -23.85 17.02
CA TYR A 146 -8.29 -23.61 17.52
C TYR A 146 -9.40 -24.33 16.72
N ASN A 147 -9.11 -25.42 16.00
CA ASN A 147 -10.10 -26.24 15.29
C ASN A 147 -11.15 -25.47 14.45
N GLY A 148 -10.73 -24.41 13.75
CA GLY A 148 -11.57 -23.76 12.74
C GLY A 148 -12.70 -22.87 13.28
N SER A 149 -12.70 -22.48 14.55
CA SER A 149 -13.66 -21.49 15.05
C SER A 149 -13.26 -20.07 14.60
N PRO A 150 -14.19 -19.28 14.03
CA PRO A 150 -13.89 -17.93 13.58
C PRO A 150 -13.45 -17.05 14.74
N MET A 151 -12.23 -16.50 14.68
CA MET A 151 -11.72 -15.60 15.70
C MET A 151 -12.11 -14.15 15.38
N LYS A 152 -12.66 -13.47 16.39
CA LYS A 152 -12.90 -12.03 16.31
C LYS A 152 -11.58 -11.27 16.44
N LEU A 153 -11.41 -10.18 15.68
CA LEU A 153 -10.26 -9.28 15.72
C LEU A 153 -9.78 -8.89 17.12
N LYS A 154 -10.71 -8.72 18.07
CA LYS A 154 -10.41 -8.43 19.48
C LYS A 154 -9.63 -9.54 20.16
N GLU A 155 -9.84 -10.79 19.78
CA GLU A 155 -9.13 -11.95 20.31
C GLU A 155 -7.71 -12.04 19.76
N LEU A 156 -7.51 -11.72 18.47
CA LEU A 156 -6.19 -11.61 17.88
C LEU A 156 -5.31 -10.58 18.59
N ILE A 157 -5.83 -9.39 18.85
CA ILE A 157 -5.12 -8.32 19.59
C ILE A 157 -4.77 -8.78 21.01
N LYS A 158 -5.66 -9.51 21.69
CA LYS A 158 -5.44 -10.02 23.05
C LYS A 158 -4.32 -11.06 23.11
N ILE A 159 -4.18 -11.89 22.07
CA ILE A 159 -3.15 -12.90 21.92
C ILE A 159 -1.77 -12.24 21.76
N PHE A 160 -1.65 -11.23 20.90
CA PHE A 160 -0.40 -10.47 20.73
C PHE A 160 0.06 -9.83 22.05
N ARG A 161 -0.87 -9.26 22.79
CA ARG A 161 -0.57 -8.63 24.10
C ARG A 161 -0.09 -9.65 25.15
N LYS A 162 -0.59 -10.90 25.11
CA LYS A 162 -0.20 -11.95 26.04
C LYS A 162 1.18 -12.55 25.72
N LYS A 163 1.54 -12.65 24.43
CA LYS A 163 2.86 -13.15 23.98
C LYS A 163 3.99 -12.13 24.24
N GLY A 164 3.69 -10.83 24.22
CA GLY A 164 4.63 -9.76 24.55
C GLY A 164 4.89 -9.56 26.05
N GLY A 165 4.09 -10.16 26.93
CA GLY A 165 4.24 -10.07 28.39
C GLY A 165 4.87 -11.30 29.06
N ALA A 166 5.25 -12.32 28.28
CA ALA A 166 5.92 -13.53 28.77
C ALA A 166 7.39 -13.51 28.34
N LYS A 167 8.16 -12.61 28.95
CA LYS A 167 9.63 -12.64 29.04
C LYS A 167 10.02 -12.38 30.47
#